data_77e98ac8edd597388e0599842001b225
#
_entry.id   77e98ac8edd597388e0599842001b225
#
_cell.length_a   1.000
_cell.length_b   1.000
_cell.length_c   1.000
_cell.angle_alpha   90.00
_cell.angle_beta   90.00
_cell.angle_gamma   90.00
#
_symmetry.space_group_name_H-M   'P 1'
#
loop_
_entity.id
_entity.type
_entity.pdbx_description
1 polymer ?
#
loop_
_entity_poly.entity_id
_entity_poly.type
_entity_poly.pdbx_seq_one_letter_code
_entity_poly.pdbx_strand_id
1 'polypeptide(L)'
;WLPINNIYENGIIKTKENIFIKIIKVKPINFNLKSDLEKNSILNSYKTFLKTCNFNFQILIQSKKENLDNHINKIKLNIKNDKNLIQISEEYIKFIKQKNSEKNSSSKNFYIIINYIPEKNQINNKDLIINNLSEKYLKIKDALNRCGNIVNDCSNKDECLNIFFSFLNSKKFLNK
;
A
#
# COMPACT_ATOMS: atom_id res chain seq x y z
N TRP A 1 -4.09 -13.93 -19.32
CA TRP A 1 -5.22 -13.00 -19.37
C TRP A 1 -4.96 -11.66 -18.71
N LEU A 2 -3.91 -11.53 -17.91
CA LEU A 2 -3.54 -10.23 -17.34
C LEU A 2 -3.16 -9.24 -18.46
N PRO A 3 -3.69 -8.01 -18.43
CA PRO A 3 -3.39 -7.00 -19.44
C PRO A 3 -1.99 -6.37 -19.27
N ILE A 4 -1.11 -7.01 -18.51
CA ILE A 4 0.26 -6.56 -18.25
C ILE A 4 1.19 -7.11 -19.32
N ASN A 5 2.01 -6.22 -19.90
CA ASN A 5 3.07 -6.58 -20.82
C ASN A 5 4.41 -6.72 -20.09
N ASN A 6 4.79 -5.71 -19.28
CA ASN A 6 6.05 -5.71 -18.55
C ASN A 6 5.94 -4.93 -17.23
N ILE A 7 6.79 -5.31 -16.28
CA ILE A 7 7.04 -4.55 -15.04
C ILE A 7 8.54 -4.23 -15.03
N TYR A 8 8.86 -2.94 -15.08
CA TYR A 8 10.23 -2.46 -15.09
C TYR A 8 10.83 -2.46 -13.67
N GLU A 9 12.17 -2.44 -13.59
CA GLU A 9 12.89 -2.46 -12.33
C GLU A 9 12.58 -1.25 -11.42
N ASN A 10 12.20 -0.12 -12.01
CA ASN A 10 11.75 1.09 -11.31
C ASN A 10 10.28 1.07 -10.88
N GLY A 11 9.62 -0.09 -10.91
CA GLY A 11 8.23 -0.26 -10.50
C GLY A 11 7.18 0.29 -11.47
N ILE A 12 7.56 0.76 -12.64
CA ILE A 12 6.60 1.16 -13.68
C ILE A 12 6.07 -0.07 -14.38
N ILE A 13 4.76 -0.14 -14.57
CA ILE A 13 4.06 -1.25 -15.20
C ILE A 13 3.61 -0.80 -16.58
N LYS A 14 3.93 -1.59 -17.61
CA LYS A 14 3.44 -1.38 -18.98
C LYS A 14 2.33 -2.38 -19.28
N THR A 15 1.17 -1.89 -19.73
CA THR A 15 0.08 -2.75 -20.20
C THR A 15 0.25 -3.15 -21.66
N LYS A 16 -0.54 -4.10 -22.12
CA LYS A 16 -0.60 -4.51 -23.53
C LYS A 16 -1.07 -3.38 -24.46
N GLU A 17 -1.84 -2.43 -23.93
CA GLU A 17 -2.35 -1.25 -24.63
C GLU A 17 -1.37 -0.07 -24.60
N ASN A 18 -0.12 -0.29 -24.16
CA ASN A 18 0.90 0.76 -24.00
C ASN A 18 0.53 1.86 -23.00
N ILE A 19 -0.29 1.55 -22.01
CA ILE A 19 -0.54 2.42 -20.86
C ILE A 19 0.55 2.15 -19.82
N PHE A 20 1.18 3.21 -19.30
CA PHE A 20 2.17 3.11 -18.25
C PHE A 20 1.54 3.47 -16.91
N ILE A 21 1.75 2.63 -15.90
CA ILE A 21 1.08 2.72 -14.60
C ILE A 21 2.15 2.77 -13.50
N LYS A 22 1.90 3.58 -12.48
CA LYS A 22 2.69 3.60 -11.25
C LYS A 22 1.76 3.44 -10.05
N ILE A 23 2.16 2.58 -9.11
CA ILE A 23 1.44 2.32 -7.86
C ILE A 23 2.10 3.13 -6.74
N ILE A 24 1.29 3.81 -5.95
CA ILE A 24 1.70 4.64 -4.83
C ILE A 24 1.06 4.07 -3.57
N LYS A 25 1.84 3.76 -2.56
CA LYS A 25 1.37 3.33 -1.24
C LYS A 25 1.08 4.54 -0.36
N VAL A 26 -0.06 4.54 0.29
CA VAL A 26 -0.45 5.59 1.22
C VAL A 26 -0.67 4.98 2.61
N LYS A 27 0.06 5.46 3.62
CA LYS A 27 -0.23 5.11 5.00
C LYS A 27 -1.35 6.02 5.51
N PRO A 28 -2.45 5.44 6.03
CA PRO A 28 -3.54 6.24 6.58
C PRO A 28 -3.11 6.93 7.87
N ILE A 29 -3.79 8.04 8.17
CA ILE A 29 -3.74 8.67 9.49
C ILE A 29 -4.91 8.18 10.35
N ASN A 30 -4.75 8.23 11.67
CA ASN A 30 -5.88 8.00 12.57
C ASN A 30 -6.68 9.30 12.74
N PHE A 31 -7.57 9.57 11.78
CA PHE A 31 -8.38 10.77 11.72
C PHE A 31 -9.27 10.95 12.96
N ASN A 32 -9.78 9.86 13.55
CA ASN A 32 -10.68 9.92 14.70
C ASN A 32 -9.99 10.41 15.97
N LEU A 33 -8.68 10.22 16.10
CA LEU A 33 -7.89 10.68 17.23
C LEU A 33 -7.43 12.14 17.12
N LYS A 34 -7.78 12.83 16.03
CA LYS A 34 -7.43 14.22 15.80
C LYS A 34 -8.43 15.16 16.46
N SER A 35 -7.95 16.33 16.91
CA SER A 35 -8.81 17.42 17.37
C SER A 35 -9.67 17.97 16.22
N ASP A 36 -10.74 18.67 16.52
CA ASP A 36 -11.63 19.21 15.48
C ASP A 36 -10.94 20.25 14.60
N LEU A 37 -10.00 21.02 15.16
CA LEU A 37 -9.17 21.96 14.39
C LEU A 37 -8.28 21.21 13.39
N GLU A 38 -7.60 20.15 13.83
CA GLU A 38 -6.77 19.31 12.96
C GLU A 38 -7.60 18.63 11.89
N LYS A 39 -8.77 18.07 12.24
CA LYS A 39 -9.70 17.45 11.29
C LYS A 39 -10.10 18.43 10.19
N ASN A 40 -10.48 19.65 10.55
CA ASN A 40 -10.84 20.68 9.58
C ASN A 40 -9.65 21.06 8.68
N SER A 41 -8.45 21.18 9.23
CA SER A 41 -7.23 21.44 8.45
C SER A 41 -6.94 20.33 7.45
N ILE A 42 -7.05 19.07 7.89
CA ILE A 42 -6.87 17.89 7.01
C ILE A 42 -7.90 17.87 5.88
N LEU A 43 -9.18 18.12 6.20
CA LEU A 43 -10.25 18.16 5.21
C LEU A 43 -10.04 19.27 4.18
N ASN A 44 -9.59 20.44 4.61
CA ASN A 44 -9.30 21.55 3.70
C ASN A 44 -8.09 21.24 2.79
N SER A 45 -7.05 20.62 3.35
CA SER A 45 -5.89 20.15 2.57
C SER A 45 -6.31 19.09 1.53
N TYR A 46 -7.20 18.18 1.91
CA TYR A 46 -7.73 17.15 1.01
C TYR A 46 -8.61 17.75 -0.10
N LYS A 47 -9.47 18.73 0.23
CA LYS A 47 -10.23 19.51 -0.78
C LYS A 47 -9.31 20.20 -1.78
N THR A 48 -8.23 20.80 -1.29
CA THR A 48 -7.22 21.44 -2.14
C THR A 48 -6.53 20.42 -3.05
N PHE A 49 -6.15 19.26 -2.51
CA PHE A 49 -5.61 18.15 -3.29
C PHE A 49 -6.52 17.78 -4.46
N LEU A 50 -7.80 17.51 -4.19
CA LEU A 50 -8.76 17.13 -5.23
C LEU A 50 -8.94 18.22 -6.30
N LYS A 51 -8.92 19.50 -5.91
CA LYS A 51 -9.03 20.63 -6.84
C LYS A 51 -7.79 20.81 -7.72
N THR A 52 -6.60 20.48 -7.20
CA THR A 52 -5.33 20.68 -7.92
C THR A 52 -4.91 19.48 -8.75
N CYS A 53 -5.52 18.32 -8.53
CA CYS A 53 -5.29 17.15 -9.37
C CYS A 53 -5.98 17.30 -10.73
N ASN A 54 -5.19 17.64 -11.75
CA ASN A 54 -5.64 17.80 -13.14
C ASN A 54 -5.40 16.53 -13.99
N PHE A 55 -5.29 15.39 -13.36
CA PHE A 55 -5.08 14.08 -14.00
C PHE A 55 -5.92 13.01 -13.32
N ASN A 56 -6.20 11.94 -14.04
CA ASN A 56 -6.96 10.81 -13.51
C ASN A 56 -6.09 9.96 -12.59
N PHE A 57 -6.66 9.55 -11.46
CA PHE A 57 -6.08 8.57 -10.56
C PHE A 57 -7.16 7.66 -9.99
N GLN A 58 -6.76 6.49 -9.53
CA GLN A 58 -7.65 5.54 -8.86
C GLN A 58 -7.21 5.35 -7.42
N ILE A 59 -8.18 5.23 -6.51
CA ILE A 59 -7.93 4.85 -5.12
C ILE A 59 -8.31 3.38 -4.98
N LEU A 60 -7.34 2.58 -4.57
CA LEU A 60 -7.53 1.15 -4.36
C LEU A 60 -7.32 0.84 -2.88
N ILE A 61 -8.33 0.23 -2.26
CA ILE A 61 -8.29 -0.19 -0.86
C ILE A 61 -8.35 -1.71 -0.82
N GLN A 62 -7.30 -2.31 -0.25
CA GLN A 62 -7.22 -3.76 -0.06
C GLN A 62 -7.42 -4.11 1.41
N SER A 63 -8.45 -4.88 1.71
CA SER A 63 -8.58 -5.52 3.01
C SER A 63 -7.80 -6.84 3.01
N LYS A 64 -6.89 -7.00 3.95
CA LYS A 64 -6.07 -8.20 4.11
C LYS A 64 -6.24 -8.72 5.52
N LYS A 65 -6.47 -10.03 5.67
CA LYS A 65 -6.46 -10.66 6.98
C LYS A 65 -5.08 -10.52 7.59
N GLU A 66 -5.02 -10.09 8.84
CA GLU A 66 -3.75 -9.87 9.51
C GLU A 66 -3.08 -11.22 9.79
N ASN A 67 -1.87 -11.39 9.26
CA ASN A 67 -1.07 -12.58 9.53
C ASN A 67 -0.15 -12.29 10.73
N LEU A 68 -0.46 -12.91 11.85
CA LEU A 68 0.29 -12.78 13.10
C LEU A 68 1.42 -13.80 13.24
N ASP A 69 1.64 -14.69 12.25
CA ASP A 69 2.64 -15.76 12.33
C ASP A 69 4.05 -15.21 12.55
N ASN A 70 4.40 -14.13 11.86
CA ASN A 70 5.70 -13.46 12.04
C ASN A 70 5.87 -12.91 13.46
N HIS A 71 4.80 -12.37 14.05
CA HIS A 71 4.81 -11.88 15.43
C HIS A 71 4.95 -13.04 16.42
N ILE A 72 4.16 -14.09 16.22
CA ILE A 72 4.20 -15.30 17.03
C ILE A 72 5.59 -15.96 16.95
N ASN A 73 6.20 -16.05 15.77
CA ASN A 73 7.53 -16.60 15.59
C ASN A 73 8.60 -15.76 16.31
N LYS A 74 8.50 -14.42 16.26
CA LYS A 74 9.42 -13.56 17.02
C LYS A 74 9.29 -13.76 18.53
N ILE A 75 8.07 -13.93 19.06
CA ILE A 75 7.86 -14.25 20.48
C ILE A 75 8.56 -15.57 20.81
N LYS A 76 8.30 -16.64 20.03
CA LYS A 76 8.90 -17.95 20.25
C LYS A 76 10.43 -17.94 20.21
N LEU A 77 11.02 -17.15 19.29
CA LEU A 77 12.48 -17.01 19.19
C LEU A 77 13.11 -16.27 20.38
N ASN A 78 12.37 -15.35 20.99
CA ASN A 78 12.86 -14.54 22.11
C ASN A 78 12.64 -15.17 23.48
N ILE A 79 11.91 -16.28 23.57
CA ILE A 79 11.71 -17.02 24.81
C ILE A 79 13.01 -17.76 25.14
N LYS A 80 13.76 -17.25 26.09
CA LYS A 80 14.88 -17.97 26.72
C LYS A 80 14.29 -19.10 27.62
N ASN A 81 15.06 -20.13 27.96
CA ASN A 81 14.66 -21.34 28.70
C ASN A 81 14.11 -21.10 30.13
N ASP A 82 13.37 -20.04 30.34
CA ASP A 82 12.67 -19.75 31.59
C ASP A 82 11.24 -20.31 31.51
N LYS A 83 10.95 -21.29 32.39
CA LYS A 83 9.66 -21.98 32.43
C LYS A 83 8.46 -21.00 32.60
N ASN A 84 8.62 -19.95 33.40
CA ASN A 84 7.55 -18.97 33.62
C ASN A 84 7.29 -18.13 32.40
N LEU A 85 8.33 -17.74 31.66
CA LEU A 85 8.21 -17.02 30.40
C LEU A 85 7.59 -17.86 29.29
N ILE A 86 7.88 -19.18 29.28
CA ILE A 86 7.27 -20.11 28.33
C ILE A 86 5.75 -20.15 28.53
N GLN A 87 5.28 -20.35 29.76
CA GLN A 87 3.86 -20.44 30.08
C GLN A 87 3.12 -19.13 29.71
N ILE A 88 3.65 -17.99 30.15
CA ILE A 88 3.05 -16.67 29.84
C ILE A 88 2.97 -16.45 28.33
N SER A 89 4.01 -16.83 27.60
CA SER A 89 4.04 -16.65 26.14
C SER A 89 3.04 -17.55 25.41
N GLU A 90 2.84 -18.78 25.88
CA GLU A 90 1.83 -19.69 25.32
C GLU A 90 0.40 -19.15 25.52
N GLU A 91 0.10 -18.66 26.72
CA GLU A 91 -1.19 -18.02 27.02
C GLU A 91 -1.40 -16.78 26.16
N TYR A 92 -0.37 -15.94 26.00
CA TYR A 92 -0.43 -14.76 25.14
C TYR A 92 -0.64 -15.12 23.66
N ILE A 93 0.07 -16.13 23.14
CA ILE A 93 -0.12 -16.63 21.78
C ILE A 93 -1.56 -17.15 21.57
N LYS A 94 -2.08 -17.89 22.55
CA LYS A 94 -3.47 -18.39 22.52
C LYS A 94 -4.47 -17.23 22.49
N PHE A 95 -4.27 -16.24 23.35
CA PHE A 95 -5.10 -15.02 23.40
C PHE A 95 -5.10 -14.27 22.06
N ILE A 96 -3.92 -14.03 21.48
CA ILE A 96 -3.80 -13.34 20.17
C ILE A 96 -4.51 -14.12 19.07
N LYS A 97 -4.31 -15.45 19.00
CA LYS A 97 -4.97 -16.29 18.00
C LYS A 97 -6.48 -16.25 18.13
N GLN A 98 -7.00 -16.33 19.37
CA GLN A 98 -8.42 -16.22 19.64
C GLN A 98 -8.98 -14.86 19.23
N LYS A 99 -8.32 -13.76 19.61
CA LYS A 99 -8.74 -12.40 19.23
C LYS A 99 -8.70 -12.16 17.73
N ASN A 100 -7.73 -12.73 17.03
CA ASN A 100 -7.63 -12.62 15.57
C ASN A 100 -8.77 -13.39 14.87
N SER A 101 -9.17 -14.55 15.41
CA SER A 101 -10.29 -15.32 14.88
C SER A 101 -11.65 -14.67 15.17
N GLU A 102 -11.85 -14.13 16.38
CA GLU A 102 -13.12 -13.50 16.78
C GLU A 102 -13.40 -12.19 16.06
N LYS A 103 -12.38 -11.34 15.91
CA LYS A 103 -12.57 -9.98 15.35
C LYS A 103 -12.46 -9.89 13.83
N ASN A 104 -12.16 -10.97 13.10
CA ASN A 104 -11.83 -10.88 11.66
C ASN A 104 -10.91 -9.69 11.39
N SER A 105 -9.85 -9.55 12.23
CA SER A 105 -8.98 -8.38 12.17
C SER A 105 -8.36 -8.28 10.79
N SER A 106 -8.76 -7.26 10.05
CA SER A 106 -8.27 -6.99 8.72
C SER A 106 -7.45 -5.71 8.72
N SER A 107 -6.21 -5.81 8.29
CA SER A 107 -5.42 -4.64 7.93
C SER A 107 -5.88 -4.12 6.57
N LYS A 108 -5.88 -2.80 6.39
CA LYS A 108 -6.19 -2.17 5.11
C LYS A 108 -4.94 -1.55 4.53
N ASN A 109 -4.65 -1.90 3.29
CA ASN A 109 -3.64 -1.23 2.49
C ASN A 109 -4.32 -0.24 1.55
N PHE A 110 -3.76 0.95 1.44
CA PHE A 110 -4.28 2.01 0.58
C PHE A 110 -3.26 2.29 -0.52
N TYR A 111 -3.75 2.33 -1.74
CA TYR A 111 -2.95 2.61 -2.91
C TYR A 111 -3.61 3.69 -3.76
N ILE A 112 -2.80 4.53 -4.37
CA ILE A 112 -3.21 5.41 -5.46
C ILE A 112 -2.51 4.91 -6.72
N ILE A 113 -3.28 4.75 -7.77
CA ILE A 113 -2.80 4.29 -9.06
C ILE A 113 -2.90 5.45 -10.03
N ILE A 114 -1.78 5.80 -10.63
CA ILE A 114 -1.67 6.81 -11.68
C ILE A 114 -1.24 6.18 -12.99
N ASN A 115 -1.66 6.77 -14.09
CA ASN A 115 -1.31 6.30 -15.41
C ASN A 115 -0.82 7.43 -16.31
N TYR A 116 -0.11 7.03 -17.35
CA TYR A 116 0.27 7.85 -18.48
C TYR A 116 0.05 7.08 -19.78
N ILE A 117 -0.59 7.72 -20.74
CA ILE A 117 -0.84 7.19 -22.08
C ILE A 117 -0.03 8.05 -23.07
N PRO A 118 1.12 7.57 -23.53
CA PRO A 118 1.93 8.31 -24.50
C PRO A 118 1.28 8.27 -25.90
N GLU A 119 1.58 9.27 -26.70
CA GLU A 119 1.28 9.23 -28.13
C GLU A 119 2.08 8.12 -28.83
N LYS A 120 1.61 7.65 -29.99
CA LYS A 120 2.21 6.50 -30.70
C LYS A 120 3.70 6.67 -30.98
N ASN A 121 4.16 7.90 -31.26
CA ASN A 121 5.55 8.26 -31.51
C ASN A 121 6.41 8.34 -30.23
N GLN A 122 5.79 8.39 -29.03
CA GLN A 122 6.43 8.60 -27.74
C GLN A 122 6.50 7.32 -26.88
N ILE A 123 5.92 6.20 -27.35
CA ILE A 123 5.84 4.94 -26.58
C ILE A 123 7.21 4.43 -26.12
N ASN A 124 8.25 4.70 -26.90
CA ASN A 124 9.62 4.27 -26.60
C ASN A 124 10.45 5.33 -25.87
N ASN A 125 9.91 6.52 -25.63
CA ASN A 125 10.60 7.57 -24.90
C ASN A 125 10.49 7.33 -23.39
N LYS A 126 11.46 6.59 -22.84
CA LYS A 126 11.49 6.21 -21.42
C LYS A 126 11.53 7.42 -20.49
N ASP A 127 12.33 8.42 -20.83
CA ASP A 127 12.52 9.61 -19.98
C ASP A 127 11.23 10.42 -19.88
N LEU A 128 10.51 10.59 -20.98
CA LEU A 128 9.22 11.27 -20.98
C LEU A 128 8.19 10.54 -20.09
N ILE A 129 8.15 9.21 -20.18
CA ILE A 129 7.23 8.38 -19.39
C ILE A 129 7.56 8.50 -17.90
N ILE A 130 8.85 8.35 -17.54
CA ILE A 130 9.31 8.44 -16.16
C ILE A 130 9.03 9.83 -15.60
N ASN A 131 9.35 10.89 -16.34
CA ASN A 131 9.15 12.27 -15.90
C ASN A 131 7.67 12.56 -15.65
N ASN A 132 6.77 12.17 -16.57
CA ASN A 132 5.34 12.40 -16.41
C ASN A 132 4.77 11.68 -15.17
N LEU A 133 5.12 10.41 -14.98
CA LEU A 133 4.67 9.65 -13.80
C LEU A 133 5.28 10.18 -12.50
N SER A 134 6.54 10.66 -12.55
CA SER A 134 7.21 11.25 -11.39
C SER A 134 6.60 12.58 -10.98
N GLU A 135 6.26 13.45 -11.93
CA GLU A 135 5.56 14.70 -11.65
C GLU A 135 4.20 14.46 -10.98
N LYS A 136 3.42 13.52 -11.50
CA LYS A 136 2.13 13.13 -10.89
C LYS A 136 2.32 12.59 -9.47
N TYR A 137 3.32 11.72 -9.28
CA TYR A 137 3.65 11.17 -7.97
C TYR A 137 4.01 12.28 -6.98
N LEU A 138 4.90 13.22 -7.35
CA LEU A 138 5.31 14.31 -6.49
C LEU A 138 4.14 15.20 -6.09
N LYS A 139 3.24 15.55 -7.03
CA LYS A 139 2.02 16.31 -6.73
C LYS A 139 1.14 15.60 -5.70
N ILE A 140 0.93 14.29 -5.85
CA ILE A 140 0.16 13.47 -4.89
C ILE A 140 0.86 13.44 -3.53
N LYS A 141 2.17 13.18 -3.53
CA LYS A 141 2.97 13.08 -2.31
C LYS A 141 2.92 14.37 -1.51
N ASP A 142 3.17 15.50 -2.15
CA ASP A 142 3.17 16.81 -1.47
C ASP A 142 1.80 17.17 -0.91
N ALA A 143 0.74 16.91 -1.67
CA ALA A 143 -0.62 17.20 -1.25
C ALA A 143 -1.07 16.32 -0.08
N LEU A 144 -0.83 15.00 -0.15
CA LEU A 144 -1.22 14.07 0.91
C LEU A 144 -0.32 14.18 2.15
N ASN A 145 0.94 14.56 2.01
CA ASN A 145 1.80 14.87 3.15
C ASN A 145 1.25 16.05 3.96
N ARG A 146 0.65 17.06 3.31
CA ARG A 146 -0.06 18.15 4.00
C ARG A 146 -1.30 17.68 4.75
N CYS A 147 -1.90 16.57 4.33
CA CYS A 147 -2.98 15.90 5.08
C CYS A 147 -2.43 15.02 6.23
N GLY A 148 -1.12 14.92 6.40
CA GLY A 148 -0.46 14.09 7.42
C GLY A 148 -0.25 12.63 7.00
N ASN A 149 -0.54 12.24 5.76
CA ASN A 149 -0.30 10.90 5.25
C ASN A 149 1.18 10.71 4.88
N ILE A 150 1.69 9.49 5.06
CA ILE A 150 2.99 9.10 4.51
C ILE A 150 2.77 8.44 3.15
N VAL A 151 3.43 8.96 2.13
CA VAL A 151 3.28 8.52 0.74
C VAL A 151 4.60 8.01 0.20
N ASN A 152 4.61 6.75 -0.25
CA ASN A 152 5.76 6.09 -0.85
C ASN A 152 5.35 5.50 -2.20
N ASP A 153 6.21 5.60 -3.20
CA ASP A 153 6.01 4.88 -4.44
C ASP A 153 6.48 3.42 -4.34
N CYS A 154 5.93 2.55 -5.17
CA CYS A 154 6.46 1.23 -5.39
C CYS A 154 7.62 1.35 -6.37
N SER A 155 8.84 1.47 -5.85
CA SER A 155 10.03 1.83 -6.61
C SER A 155 10.76 0.64 -7.23
N ASN A 156 10.30 -0.59 -7.00
CA ASN A 156 10.91 -1.79 -7.56
C ASN A 156 9.88 -2.80 -8.05
N LYS A 157 10.33 -3.69 -8.91
CA LYS A 157 9.52 -4.75 -9.54
C LYS A 157 8.93 -5.71 -8.53
N ASP A 158 9.71 -6.12 -7.52
CA ASP A 158 9.27 -7.11 -6.54
C ASP A 158 8.13 -6.58 -5.66
N GLU A 159 8.15 -5.30 -5.30
CA GLU A 159 7.02 -4.67 -4.61
C GLU A 159 5.74 -4.70 -5.43
N CYS A 160 5.84 -4.37 -6.73
CA CYS A 160 4.69 -4.43 -7.63
C CYS A 160 4.15 -5.85 -7.75
N LEU A 161 5.03 -6.84 -7.94
CA LEU A 161 4.66 -8.26 -8.00
C LEU A 161 3.98 -8.71 -6.71
N ASN A 162 4.50 -8.34 -5.55
CA ASN A 162 3.90 -8.68 -4.25
C ASN A 162 2.50 -8.10 -4.10
N ILE A 163 2.27 -6.87 -4.59
CA ILE A 163 0.93 -6.28 -4.60
C ILE A 163 0.00 -7.11 -5.50
N PHE A 164 0.40 -7.43 -6.73
CA PHE A 164 -0.41 -8.26 -7.63
C PHE A 164 -0.70 -9.63 -7.04
N PHE A 165 0.31 -10.31 -6.51
CA PHE A 165 0.13 -11.61 -5.86
C PHE A 165 -0.86 -11.54 -4.70
N SER A 166 -0.83 -10.47 -3.94
CA SER A 166 -1.75 -10.29 -2.81
C SER A 166 -3.22 -10.14 -3.23
N PHE A 167 -3.48 -9.62 -4.44
CA PHE A 167 -4.83 -9.54 -5.01
C PHE A 167 -5.26 -10.84 -5.69
N LEU A 168 -4.36 -11.48 -6.44
CA LEU A 168 -4.68 -12.65 -7.25
C LEU A 168 -4.73 -13.95 -6.44
N ASN A 169 -3.94 -14.05 -5.39
CA ASN A 169 -3.81 -15.25 -4.56
C ASN A 169 -4.34 -15.05 -3.12
N SER A 170 -5.49 -14.41 -2.98
CA SER A 170 -6.09 -14.13 -1.67
C SER A 170 -6.23 -15.38 -0.77
N LYS A 171 -6.48 -16.57 -1.34
CA LYS A 171 -6.57 -17.84 -0.61
C LYS A 171 -5.20 -18.38 -0.14
N LYS A 172 -4.11 -18.17 -0.88
CA LYS A 172 -2.76 -18.63 -0.50
C LYS A 172 -2.09 -17.72 0.54
N PHE A 173 -2.45 -16.45 0.58
CA PHE A 173 -1.96 -15.52 1.62
C PHE A 173 -2.67 -15.70 2.97
N LEU A 174 -3.76 -16.45 3.02
CA LEU A 174 -4.47 -16.79 4.25
C LEU A 174 -3.87 -18.01 4.96
N ASN A 175 -3.01 -18.80 4.27
CA ASN A 175 -2.47 -20.07 4.73
C ASN A 175 -0.93 -20.11 4.83
N LYS A 176 -0.25 -18.97 4.83
CA LYS A 176 1.20 -18.89 5.07
C LYS A 176 1.53 -18.02 6.26
#